data_68a1543d97b18f26e9a73eadf27f6742
#
_entry.id   68a1543d97b18f26e9a73eadf27f6742
#
_cell.length_a   1.000
_cell.length_b   1.000
_cell.length_c   1.000
_cell.angle_alpha   90.00
_cell.angle_beta   90.00
_cell.angle_gamma   90.00
#
_symmetry.space_group_name_H-M   'P 1'
#
loop_
_entity.id
_entity.type
_entity.pdbx_description
1 polymer ?
#
loop_
_entity_poly.entity_id
_entity_poly.type
_entity_poly.pdbx_seq_one_letter_code
_entity_poly.pdbx_strand_id
1 'polypeptide(L)'
;MEKNISAPKLVPPSVGFKESDASIANTPKESSVKAAISVQLVKPVAKKAPSLRKKISPREAAQMPFKVYVAYDKPVDLSGLLDEISKVICTFVIVDGIQADAATLWVFHTYLVEIFDTSPILIINAPERACAKTLFQTVLVNLSARALPASNATASSLFRSVELWMPSIFFDEADTFFKDNNDLLGMVNAGYKSSGFVLRSEKVEDSFIPKKFPVYGAKSIAGIALEKHLHDSTMSRGIILNMRRKLPDEKVARLRYAEQGLFEKLCAKIERAADDYEEAVQDARPHLPEELSDRAQDNWEPLLAIATIAGEGWLER
;
A
#
# COMPACT_ATOMS: atom_id res chain seq x y z
N MET A 1 60.92 23.45 -21.77
CA MET A 1 60.32 24.13 -22.93
C MET A 1 58.80 24.03 -22.76
N GLU A 2 58.27 25.11 -22.25
CA GLU A 2 56.82 25.32 -22.04
C GLU A 2 56.14 25.55 -23.40
N LYS A 3 54.90 25.04 -23.55
CA LYS A 3 53.92 25.64 -24.44
C LYS A 3 52.55 25.63 -23.75
N ASN A 4 52.21 26.79 -23.22
CA ASN A 4 50.86 27.22 -22.90
C ASN A 4 49.98 27.21 -24.15
N ILE A 5 48.78 26.64 -24.06
CA ILE A 5 47.68 26.91 -24.98
C ILE A 5 46.45 27.29 -24.13
N SER A 6 46.12 28.57 -24.22
CA SER A 6 44.96 29.21 -23.59
C SER A 6 43.66 28.85 -24.35
N ALA A 7 42.56 28.59 -23.58
CA ALA A 7 41.22 28.41 -24.08
C ALA A 7 40.52 29.76 -24.37
N PRO A 8 39.66 29.85 -25.41
CA PRO A 8 38.92 31.07 -25.72
C PRO A 8 37.70 31.28 -24.84
N LYS A 9 37.52 32.52 -24.39
CA LYS A 9 36.32 33.01 -23.68
C LYS A 9 35.15 33.15 -24.66
N LEU A 10 34.01 32.55 -24.35
CA LEU A 10 32.75 32.82 -25.01
C LEU A 10 31.99 33.96 -24.28
N VAL A 11 31.65 35.00 -25.05
CA VAL A 11 30.85 36.15 -24.62
C VAL A 11 29.37 35.87 -24.99
N PRO A 12 28.38 36.07 -24.10
CA PRO A 12 26.96 35.94 -24.47
C PRO A 12 26.44 37.22 -25.15
N PRO A 13 25.49 37.10 -26.10
CA PRO A 13 24.91 38.25 -26.77
C PRO A 13 23.87 38.94 -25.90
N SER A 14 23.93 40.26 -25.85
CA SER A 14 22.94 41.17 -25.27
C SER A 14 21.73 41.32 -26.19
N VAL A 15 20.51 41.03 -25.67
CA VAL A 15 19.26 41.38 -26.34
C VAL A 15 18.61 42.49 -25.53
N GLY A 16 18.46 43.65 -26.14
CA GLY A 16 17.83 44.81 -25.58
C GLY A 16 16.30 44.67 -25.59
N PHE A 17 15.68 45.01 -24.46
CA PHE A 17 14.25 45.20 -24.33
C PHE A 17 13.91 46.65 -24.65
N LYS A 18 12.99 46.87 -25.57
CA LYS A 18 12.29 48.14 -25.77
C LYS A 18 11.05 48.14 -24.87
N GLU A 19 10.94 49.13 -24.02
CA GLU A 19 9.70 49.50 -23.34
C GLU A 19 8.71 50.10 -24.36
N SER A 20 7.47 49.64 -24.29
CA SER A 20 6.32 50.37 -24.81
C SER A 20 5.20 50.36 -23.77
N ASP A 21 4.94 51.55 -23.22
CA ASP A 21 3.79 51.85 -22.39
C ASP A 21 2.46 51.53 -23.11
N ALA A 22 1.56 50.85 -22.42
CA ALA A 22 0.13 51.00 -22.60
C ALA A 22 -0.60 50.55 -21.29
N SER A 23 -1.05 51.53 -20.56
CA SER A 23 -2.05 51.44 -19.51
C SER A 23 -3.37 50.90 -20.04
N ILE A 24 -3.96 49.86 -19.48
CA ILE A 24 -5.41 49.70 -19.33
C ILE A 24 -5.68 48.85 -18.08
N ALA A 25 -6.32 49.48 -17.10
CA ALA A 25 -6.93 48.86 -15.95
C ALA A 25 -8.08 47.92 -16.42
N ASN A 26 -8.08 46.69 -15.91
CA ASN A 26 -9.31 45.94 -15.64
C ASN A 26 -9.00 44.79 -14.69
N THR A 27 -9.34 45.01 -13.44
CA THR A 27 -9.51 43.95 -12.43
C THR A 27 -10.74 43.13 -12.79
N PRO A 28 -10.63 41.81 -12.97
CA PRO A 28 -11.79 40.93 -12.85
C PRO A 28 -12.02 40.62 -11.37
N LYS A 29 -13.24 40.88 -10.96
CA LYS A 29 -13.83 40.58 -9.68
C LYS A 29 -13.61 39.10 -9.32
N GLU A 30 -13.15 38.85 -8.09
CA GLU A 30 -13.36 37.58 -7.42
C GLU A 30 -14.85 37.27 -7.38
N SER A 31 -15.27 36.35 -8.21
CA SER A 31 -16.58 35.72 -8.07
C SER A 31 -16.44 34.23 -8.40
N SER A 32 -16.46 33.43 -7.30
CA SER A 32 -17.12 32.15 -7.22
C SER A 32 -16.82 31.13 -8.34
N VAL A 33 -15.83 30.28 -8.11
CA VAL A 33 -15.94 28.87 -8.51
C VAL A 33 -15.74 28.01 -7.25
N LYS A 34 -16.69 28.10 -6.33
CA LYS A 34 -17.03 27.01 -5.44
C LYS A 34 -17.93 26.06 -6.24
N ALA A 35 -17.34 25.23 -7.07
CA ALA A 35 -18.01 24.03 -7.52
C ALA A 35 -18.14 23.14 -6.26
N ALA A 36 -19.30 23.19 -5.64
CA ALA A 36 -19.69 22.28 -4.59
C ALA A 36 -19.73 20.86 -5.19
N ILE A 37 -18.64 20.10 -5.02
CA ILE A 37 -18.68 18.66 -5.13
C ILE A 37 -19.44 18.21 -3.89
N SER A 38 -20.75 18.04 -4.02
CA SER A 38 -21.58 17.40 -2.99
C SER A 38 -21.22 15.91 -2.98
N VAL A 39 -20.26 15.53 -2.15
CA VAL A 39 -20.05 14.14 -1.80
C VAL A 39 -21.28 13.70 -1.04
N GLN A 40 -22.20 13.02 -1.72
CA GLN A 40 -23.30 12.32 -1.05
C GLN A 40 -22.66 11.23 -0.19
N LEU A 41 -22.77 11.35 1.12
CA LEU A 41 -22.49 10.26 2.07
C LEU A 41 -23.21 9.00 1.56
N VAL A 42 -22.45 8.06 1.03
CA VAL A 42 -22.96 6.77 0.56
C VAL A 42 -23.49 6.03 1.78
N LYS A 43 -24.80 6.04 1.97
CA LYS A 43 -25.45 5.20 2.98
C LYS A 43 -25.28 3.74 2.58
N PRO A 44 -25.04 2.82 3.53
CA PRO A 44 -24.94 1.39 3.23
C PRO A 44 -26.14 0.92 2.41
N VAL A 45 -25.86 0.35 1.23
CA VAL A 45 -26.89 -0.06 0.27
C VAL A 45 -27.62 -1.30 0.78
N ALA A 46 -28.94 -1.24 0.83
CA ALA A 46 -29.80 -2.30 1.39
C ALA A 46 -30.02 -3.53 0.48
N LYS A 47 -29.42 -3.59 -0.72
CA LYS A 47 -29.45 -4.78 -1.60
C LYS A 47 -28.07 -5.01 -2.18
N LYS A 48 -27.40 -6.05 -1.73
CA LYS A 48 -26.04 -6.42 -2.07
C LYS A 48 -25.99 -7.16 -3.42
N ALA A 49 -25.21 -6.65 -4.37
CA ALA A 49 -24.68 -7.46 -5.47
C ALA A 49 -23.81 -8.61 -4.88
N PRO A 50 -23.67 -9.75 -5.55
CA PRO A 50 -22.80 -10.82 -5.07
C PRO A 50 -21.36 -10.28 -4.96
N SER A 51 -20.78 -10.37 -3.76
CA SER A 51 -19.39 -9.94 -3.49
C SER A 51 -18.41 -10.68 -4.41
N LEU A 52 -17.47 -9.96 -5.00
CA LEU A 52 -16.35 -10.53 -5.78
C LEU A 52 -15.35 -11.25 -4.86
N ARG A 53 -15.34 -10.92 -3.58
CA ARG A 53 -14.44 -11.48 -2.58
C ARG A 53 -14.78 -12.94 -2.30
N LYS A 54 -13.77 -13.82 -2.40
CA LYS A 54 -13.92 -15.23 -2.06
C LYS A 54 -14.21 -15.40 -0.57
N LYS A 55 -15.43 -15.80 -0.21
CA LYS A 55 -15.78 -16.13 1.18
C LYS A 55 -15.22 -17.50 1.57
N ILE A 56 -14.50 -17.54 2.70
CA ILE A 56 -13.90 -18.74 3.26
C ILE A 56 -14.88 -19.36 4.26
N SER A 57 -15.21 -20.63 4.08
CA SER A 57 -16.06 -21.35 5.03
C SER A 57 -15.35 -21.61 6.38
N PRO A 58 -16.08 -21.78 7.51
CA PRO A 58 -15.45 -22.09 8.81
C PRO A 58 -14.55 -23.34 8.77
N ARG A 59 -14.88 -24.34 7.96
CA ARG A 59 -14.08 -25.56 7.80
C ARG A 59 -12.76 -25.28 7.07
N GLU A 60 -12.79 -24.47 6.02
CA GLU A 60 -11.60 -24.03 5.30
C GLU A 60 -10.75 -23.13 6.20
N ALA A 61 -11.37 -22.19 6.91
CA ALA A 61 -10.67 -21.27 7.83
C ALA A 61 -9.84 -22.01 8.89
N ALA A 62 -10.34 -23.13 9.40
CA ALA A 62 -9.60 -23.96 10.38
C ALA A 62 -8.33 -24.61 9.82
N GLN A 63 -8.17 -24.69 8.49
CA GLN A 63 -7.01 -25.26 7.80
C GLN A 63 -6.04 -24.20 7.26
N MET A 64 -6.37 -22.91 7.41
CA MET A 64 -5.54 -21.82 6.91
C MET A 64 -4.35 -21.54 7.83
N PRO A 65 -3.19 -21.15 7.28
CA PRO A 65 -2.01 -20.79 8.07
C PRO A 65 -2.12 -19.40 8.72
N PHE A 66 -3.26 -18.73 8.60
CA PHE A 66 -3.56 -17.40 9.13
C PHE A 66 -4.96 -17.36 9.75
N LYS A 67 -5.21 -16.33 10.55
CA LYS A 67 -6.54 -16.12 11.14
C LYS A 67 -7.52 -15.60 10.06
N VAL A 68 -8.73 -16.13 10.10
CA VAL A 68 -9.88 -15.65 9.31
C VAL A 68 -10.91 -15.12 10.31
N TYR A 69 -11.39 -13.90 10.07
CA TYR A 69 -12.30 -13.22 10.96
C TYR A 69 -13.73 -13.26 10.40
N VAL A 70 -14.69 -13.43 11.31
CA VAL A 70 -16.09 -13.27 10.96
C VAL A 70 -16.44 -11.79 10.97
N ALA A 71 -17.12 -11.32 9.92
CA ALA A 71 -17.53 -9.93 9.80
C ALA A 71 -18.39 -9.50 10.99
N TYR A 72 -18.18 -8.26 11.47
CA TYR A 72 -18.96 -7.66 12.53
C TYR A 72 -20.46 -7.60 12.14
N ASP A 73 -21.35 -7.80 13.11
CA ASP A 73 -22.80 -7.96 12.88
C ASP A 73 -23.52 -6.64 12.49
N LYS A 74 -22.94 -5.49 12.82
CA LYS A 74 -23.50 -4.16 12.57
C LYS A 74 -22.75 -3.42 11.48
N PRO A 75 -23.43 -2.52 10.74
CA PRO A 75 -22.74 -1.60 9.82
C PRO A 75 -21.67 -0.78 10.56
N VAL A 76 -20.58 -0.51 9.86
CA VAL A 76 -19.43 0.25 10.38
C VAL A 76 -19.22 1.49 9.53
N ASP A 77 -19.05 2.64 10.18
CA ASP A 77 -18.64 3.86 9.50
C ASP A 77 -17.17 3.74 9.06
N LEU A 78 -16.92 3.93 7.76
CA LEU A 78 -15.59 3.72 7.19
C LEU A 78 -14.58 4.74 7.72
N SER A 79 -14.95 6.02 7.77
CA SER A 79 -14.05 7.09 8.23
C SER A 79 -13.60 6.85 9.68
N GLY A 80 -14.55 6.62 10.58
CA GLY A 80 -14.24 6.32 11.98
C GLY A 80 -13.46 5.02 12.18
N LEU A 81 -13.68 4.00 11.33
CA LEU A 81 -12.91 2.77 11.37
C LEU A 81 -11.44 3.00 10.96
N LEU A 82 -11.21 3.75 9.89
CA LEU A 82 -9.86 4.10 9.46
C LEU A 82 -9.13 4.92 10.55
N ASP A 83 -9.82 5.84 11.23
CA ASP A 83 -9.26 6.57 12.38
C ASP A 83 -8.90 5.62 13.54
N GLU A 84 -9.74 4.61 13.81
CA GLU A 84 -9.46 3.59 14.83
C GLU A 84 -8.21 2.76 14.48
N ILE A 85 -8.04 2.38 13.21
CA ILE A 85 -6.87 1.64 12.73
C ILE A 85 -5.60 2.50 12.85
N SER A 86 -5.62 3.74 12.35
CA SER A 86 -4.48 4.68 12.42
C SER A 86 -4.06 4.92 13.88
N LYS A 87 -5.03 5.12 14.78
CA LYS A 87 -4.79 5.26 16.21
C LYS A 87 -4.16 4.01 16.83
N VAL A 88 -4.59 2.81 16.46
CA VAL A 88 -4.01 1.55 16.96
C VAL A 88 -2.57 1.42 16.48
N ILE A 89 -2.26 1.75 15.22
CA ILE A 89 -0.89 1.79 14.70
C ILE A 89 -0.03 2.72 15.56
N CYS A 90 -0.44 3.98 15.73
CA CYS A 90 0.28 4.99 16.50
C CYS A 90 0.38 4.66 18.01
N THR A 91 -0.51 3.84 18.55
CA THR A 91 -0.44 3.37 19.94
C THR A 91 0.80 2.51 20.19
N PHE A 92 1.20 1.69 19.23
CA PHE A 92 2.29 0.73 19.39
C PHE A 92 3.58 1.13 18.67
N VAL A 93 3.51 2.01 17.67
CA VAL A 93 4.65 2.36 16.82
C VAL A 93 4.79 3.87 16.73
N ILE A 94 6.02 4.39 16.84
CA ILE A 94 6.32 5.77 16.49
C ILE A 94 6.46 5.84 14.96
N VAL A 95 5.48 6.49 14.35
CA VAL A 95 5.41 6.74 12.91
C VAL A 95 4.70 8.08 12.70
N ASP A 96 5.07 8.80 11.65
CA ASP A 96 4.43 10.08 11.35
C ASP A 96 2.98 9.85 10.89
N GLY A 97 2.07 10.79 11.22
CA GLY A 97 0.63 10.62 10.99
C GLY A 97 0.29 10.26 9.55
N ILE A 98 0.88 10.95 8.57
CA ILE A 98 0.69 10.67 7.13
C ILE A 98 1.10 9.23 6.79
N GLN A 99 2.20 8.74 7.34
CA GLN A 99 2.63 7.36 7.11
C GLN A 99 1.72 6.33 7.81
N ALA A 100 1.20 6.67 9.00
CA ALA A 100 0.21 5.84 9.68
C ALA A 100 -1.10 5.75 8.88
N ASP A 101 -1.54 6.86 8.28
CA ASP A 101 -2.74 6.92 7.44
C ASP A 101 -2.54 6.15 6.14
N ALA A 102 -1.39 6.27 5.47
CA ALA A 102 -1.05 5.46 4.30
C ALA A 102 -1.02 3.96 4.62
N ALA A 103 -0.44 3.58 5.77
CA ALA A 103 -0.45 2.19 6.23
C ALA A 103 -1.86 1.70 6.56
N THR A 104 -2.71 2.55 7.11
CA THR A 104 -4.13 2.27 7.40
C THR A 104 -4.92 1.98 6.13
N LEU A 105 -4.79 2.82 5.12
CA LEU A 105 -5.42 2.62 3.81
C LEU A 105 -4.90 1.33 3.15
N TRP A 106 -3.60 1.06 3.26
CA TRP A 106 -3.03 -0.18 2.75
C TRP A 106 -3.55 -1.42 3.50
N VAL A 107 -3.71 -1.36 4.84
CA VAL A 107 -4.35 -2.44 5.61
C VAL A 107 -5.76 -2.71 5.10
N PHE A 108 -6.58 -1.66 4.92
CA PHE A 108 -7.93 -1.82 4.38
C PHE A 108 -7.91 -2.37 2.95
N HIS A 109 -6.96 -1.93 2.11
CA HIS A 109 -6.74 -2.48 0.77
C HIS A 109 -6.52 -4.00 0.79
N THR A 110 -5.84 -4.57 1.80
CA THR A 110 -5.63 -6.02 1.88
C THR A 110 -6.93 -6.83 1.92
N TYR A 111 -8.01 -6.24 2.40
CA TYR A 111 -9.35 -6.84 2.43
C TYR A 111 -10.09 -6.72 1.10
N LEU A 112 -9.68 -5.80 0.25
CA LEU A 112 -10.29 -5.49 -1.05
C LEU A 112 -9.37 -5.79 -2.24
N VAL A 113 -8.25 -6.46 -2.03
CA VAL A 113 -7.23 -6.65 -3.08
C VAL A 113 -7.81 -7.28 -4.36
N GLU A 114 -8.84 -8.10 -4.24
CA GLU A 114 -9.46 -8.83 -5.37
C GLU A 114 -10.23 -7.92 -6.35
N ILE A 115 -10.61 -6.69 -5.94
CA ILE A 115 -11.32 -5.75 -6.82
C ILE A 115 -10.41 -4.79 -7.60
N PHE A 116 -9.10 -4.81 -7.33
CA PHE A 116 -8.13 -3.90 -7.94
C PHE A 116 -7.25 -4.59 -8.98
N ASP A 117 -6.87 -3.85 -10.03
CA ASP A 117 -5.90 -4.33 -11.02
C ASP A 117 -4.46 -4.23 -10.54
N THR A 118 -4.21 -3.36 -9.57
CA THR A 118 -2.88 -3.08 -9.03
C THR A 118 -2.91 -3.23 -7.51
N SER A 119 -1.89 -3.88 -6.96
CA SER A 119 -1.67 -3.95 -5.52
C SER A 119 -0.29 -3.40 -5.17
N PRO A 120 -0.22 -2.17 -4.61
CA PRO A 120 1.05 -1.56 -4.26
C PRO A 120 1.75 -2.33 -3.15
N ILE A 121 3.07 -2.44 -3.26
CA ILE A 121 3.90 -3.06 -2.23
C ILE A 121 4.06 -2.05 -1.10
N LEU A 122 3.77 -2.43 0.15
CA LEU A 122 4.08 -1.59 1.29
C LEU A 122 5.54 -1.80 1.71
N ILE A 123 6.38 -0.79 1.51
CA ILE A 123 7.81 -0.86 1.80
C ILE A 123 8.11 -0.12 3.10
N ILE A 124 8.49 -0.86 4.16
CA ILE A 124 8.87 -0.33 5.45
C ILE A 124 10.39 -0.22 5.49
N ASN A 125 10.89 0.96 5.16
CA ASN A 125 12.31 1.23 5.05
C ASN A 125 12.85 1.87 6.34
N ALA A 126 13.93 1.34 6.87
CA ALA A 126 14.62 1.91 8.03
C ALA A 126 16.07 2.26 7.66
N PRO A 127 16.58 3.43 8.08
CA PRO A 127 17.97 3.81 7.78
C PRO A 127 18.98 2.92 8.54
N GLU A 128 18.57 2.39 9.68
CA GLU A 128 19.43 1.60 10.57
C GLU A 128 18.62 0.63 11.43
N ARG A 129 19.32 -0.16 12.26
CA ARG A 129 18.70 -1.06 13.24
C ARG A 129 17.96 -0.26 14.34
N ALA A 130 17.04 -0.95 15.03
CA ALA A 130 16.26 -0.40 16.14
C ALA A 130 15.31 0.77 15.80
N CYS A 131 14.85 0.87 14.55
CA CYS A 131 13.80 1.79 14.10
C CYS A 131 12.40 1.18 14.13
N ALA A 132 12.15 0.14 14.93
CA ALA A 132 10.86 -0.50 15.13
C ALA A 132 10.19 -1.10 13.88
N LYS A 133 10.89 -1.33 12.74
CA LYS A 133 10.32 -1.87 11.52
C LYS A 133 9.60 -3.22 11.72
N THR A 134 10.23 -4.17 12.44
CA THR A 134 9.63 -5.49 12.75
C THR A 134 8.39 -5.35 13.63
N LEU A 135 8.41 -4.42 14.60
CA LEU A 135 7.23 -4.13 15.44
C LEU A 135 6.09 -3.56 14.58
N PHE A 136 6.40 -2.61 13.71
CA PHE A 136 5.40 -2.04 12.79
C PHE A 136 4.81 -3.13 11.90
N GLN A 137 5.65 -3.93 11.26
CA GLN A 137 5.19 -5.04 10.44
C GLN A 137 4.32 -6.03 11.24
N THR A 138 4.67 -6.32 12.50
CA THR A 138 3.86 -7.19 13.39
C THR A 138 2.48 -6.60 13.65
N VAL A 139 2.37 -5.28 13.86
CA VAL A 139 1.07 -4.59 14.01
C VAL A 139 0.25 -4.73 12.73
N LEU A 140 0.86 -4.51 11.56
CA LEU A 140 0.17 -4.65 10.27
C LEU A 140 -0.26 -6.09 9.99
N VAL A 141 0.56 -7.09 10.33
CA VAL A 141 0.19 -8.53 10.25
C VAL A 141 -1.07 -8.81 11.07
N ASN A 142 -1.18 -8.23 12.26
CA ASN A 142 -2.35 -8.44 13.12
C ASN A 142 -3.62 -7.74 12.60
N LEU A 143 -3.49 -6.77 11.69
CA LEU A 143 -4.61 -5.99 11.14
C LEU A 143 -5.01 -6.41 9.71
N SER A 144 -4.12 -7.06 8.97
CA SER A 144 -4.31 -7.33 7.54
C SER A 144 -5.07 -8.62 7.27
N ALA A 145 -5.79 -8.64 6.16
CA ALA A 145 -6.50 -9.83 5.70
C ALA A 145 -5.52 -10.96 5.34
N ARG A 146 -5.83 -12.19 5.76
CA ARG A 146 -5.07 -13.39 5.37
C ARG A 146 -3.55 -13.22 5.49
N ALA A 147 -3.09 -12.56 6.55
CA ALA A 147 -1.70 -12.18 6.74
C ALA A 147 -0.78 -13.41 6.91
N LEU A 148 0.22 -13.52 6.04
CA LEU A 148 1.19 -14.61 6.01
C LEU A 148 2.62 -14.05 6.17
N PRO A 149 3.22 -14.10 7.37
CA PRO A 149 4.64 -13.81 7.55
C PRO A 149 5.49 -14.83 6.79
N ALA A 150 6.42 -14.35 5.96
CA ALA A 150 7.25 -15.15 5.08
C ALA A 150 8.73 -15.07 5.47
N SER A 151 9.08 -15.68 6.59
CA SER A 151 10.48 -15.89 6.99
C SER A 151 10.99 -17.21 6.40
N ASN A 152 12.15 -17.21 5.75
CA ASN A 152 12.76 -18.41 5.12
C ASN A 152 11.86 -19.15 4.12
N ALA A 153 10.89 -18.48 3.51
CA ALA A 153 10.02 -19.10 2.52
C ALA A 153 10.74 -19.21 1.16
N THR A 154 10.54 -20.32 0.47
CA THR A 154 11.00 -20.47 -0.93
C THR A 154 10.01 -19.82 -1.89
N ALA A 155 10.47 -19.36 -3.06
CA ALA A 155 9.57 -18.86 -4.11
C ALA A 155 8.49 -19.89 -4.45
N SER A 156 8.84 -21.20 -4.44
CA SER A 156 7.91 -22.29 -4.70
C SER A 156 6.80 -22.41 -3.68
N SER A 157 7.09 -22.30 -2.40
CA SER A 157 6.05 -22.31 -1.35
C SER A 157 5.14 -21.10 -1.46
N LEU A 158 5.69 -19.93 -1.79
CA LEU A 158 4.93 -18.68 -1.83
C LEU A 158 3.96 -18.60 -3.03
N PHE A 159 4.39 -18.94 -4.27
CA PHE A 159 3.43 -18.89 -5.38
C PHE A 159 2.32 -19.94 -5.26
N ARG A 160 2.58 -21.11 -4.63
CA ARG A 160 1.54 -22.08 -4.29
C ARG A 160 0.60 -21.55 -3.19
N SER A 161 1.13 -20.84 -2.21
CA SER A 161 0.30 -20.18 -1.19
C SER A 161 -0.62 -19.13 -1.79
N VAL A 162 -0.12 -18.34 -2.78
CA VAL A 162 -0.95 -17.37 -3.49
C VAL A 162 -2.06 -18.06 -4.29
N GLU A 163 -1.72 -19.13 -5.03
CA GLU A 163 -2.71 -19.93 -5.78
C GLU A 163 -3.82 -20.49 -4.89
N LEU A 164 -3.46 -20.95 -3.69
CA LEU A 164 -4.40 -21.60 -2.77
C LEU A 164 -5.23 -20.60 -1.96
N TRP A 165 -4.59 -19.55 -1.44
CA TRP A 165 -5.15 -18.73 -0.37
C TRP A 165 -5.19 -17.24 -0.66
N MET A 166 -4.44 -16.75 -1.64
CA MET A 166 -4.25 -15.31 -1.91
C MET A 166 -3.96 -14.51 -0.63
N PRO A 167 -2.88 -14.86 0.12
CA PRO A 167 -2.55 -14.20 1.37
C PRO A 167 -1.94 -12.82 1.15
N SER A 168 -2.05 -11.94 2.14
CA SER A 168 -1.18 -10.77 2.27
C SER A 168 0.18 -11.22 2.79
N ILE A 169 1.24 -11.13 1.98
CA ILE A 169 2.56 -11.67 2.31
C ILE A 169 3.43 -10.60 2.96
N PHE A 170 4.06 -10.93 4.08
CA PHE A 170 4.92 -10.03 4.84
C PHE A 170 6.36 -10.54 4.87
N PHE A 171 7.28 -9.84 4.21
CA PHE A 171 8.72 -10.14 4.21
C PHE A 171 9.44 -9.25 5.21
N ASP A 172 10.01 -9.82 6.26
CA ASP A 172 10.93 -9.12 7.17
C ASP A 172 12.39 -9.42 6.80
N GLU A 173 13.32 -8.55 7.22
CA GLU A 173 14.75 -8.64 6.91
C GLU A 173 15.04 -8.76 5.41
N ALA A 174 14.31 -8.01 4.61
CA ALA A 174 14.36 -8.08 3.14
C ALA A 174 15.74 -7.72 2.56
N ASP A 175 16.49 -6.88 3.26
CA ASP A 175 17.90 -6.56 2.97
C ASP A 175 18.80 -7.81 2.95
N THR A 176 18.44 -8.86 3.69
CA THR A 176 19.11 -10.16 3.68
C THR A 176 18.38 -11.16 2.79
N PHE A 177 17.05 -11.22 2.91
CA PHE A 177 16.21 -12.25 2.29
C PHE A 177 16.17 -12.19 0.75
N PHE A 178 16.23 -11.00 0.17
CA PHE A 178 16.20 -10.82 -1.29
C PHE A 178 17.58 -10.76 -1.94
N LYS A 179 18.66 -10.66 -1.17
CA LYS A 179 20.01 -10.41 -1.69
C LYS A 179 20.46 -11.37 -2.80
N ASP A 180 20.10 -12.65 -2.67
CA ASP A 180 20.49 -13.70 -3.61
C ASP A 180 19.28 -14.45 -4.18
N ASN A 181 18.08 -13.85 -4.11
CA ASN A 181 16.83 -14.52 -4.48
C ASN A 181 16.05 -13.78 -5.59
N ASN A 182 16.65 -13.73 -6.78
CA ASN A 182 16.06 -13.09 -7.95
C ASN A 182 14.71 -13.71 -8.36
N ASP A 183 14.51 -15.01 -8.15
CA ASP A 183 13.26 -15.73 -8.42
C ASP A 183 12.12 -15.17 -7.57
N LEU A 184 12.40 -14.89 -6.30
CA LEU A 184 11.44 -14.33 -5.37
C LEU A 184 11.11 -12.87 -5.71
N LEU A 185 12.13 -12.06 -6.03
CA LEU A 185 11.93 -10.69 -6.51
C LEU A 185 11.10 -10.65 -7.79
N GLY A 186 11.37 -11.57 -8.71
CA GLY A 186 10.58 -11.72 -9.94
C GLY A 186 9.10 -12.02 -9.64
N MET A 187 8.82 -12.91 -8.69
CA MET A 187 7.48 -13.22 -8.23
C MET A 187 6.80 -12.01 -7.56
N VAL A 188 7.50 -11.31 -6.68
CA VAL A 188 6.99 -10.12 -6.00
C VAL A 188 6.61 -9.04 -7.02
N ASN A 189 7.48 -8.77 -7.99
CA ASN A 189 7.26 -7.77 -9.04
C ASN A 189 6.13 -8.17 -10.02
N ALA A 190 6.05 -9.45 -10.39
CA ALA A 190 4.96 -9.94 -11.23
C ALA A 190 3.61 -9.85 -10.52
N GLY A 191 3.58 -10.06 -9.21
CA GLY A 191 2.36 -10.01 -8.40
C GLY A 191 1.84 -8.61 -8.06
N TYR A 192 2.39 -7.58 -8.67
CA TYR A 192 1.92 -6.19 -8.59
C TYR A 192 0.63 -5.96 -9.40
N LYS A 193 0.47 -6.62 -10.55
CA LYS A 193 -0.72 -6.53 -11.41
C LYS A 193 -1.59 -7.77 -11.25
N SER A 194 -2.91 -7.62 -11.35
CA SER A 194 -3.90 -8.71 -11.25
C SER A 194 -3.69 -9.82 -12.27
N SER A 195 -3.15 -9.48 -13.43
CA SER A 195 -2.76 -10.42 -14.49
C SER A 195 -1.41 -11.14 -14.25
N GLY A 196 -0.73 -10.84 -13.12
CA GLY A 196 0.61 -11.33 -12.82
C GLY A 196 0.66 -12.84 -12.55
N PHE A 197 1.60 -13.52 -13.18
CA PHE A 197 1.84 -14.96 -12.97
C PHE A 197 3.33 -15.29 -13.12
N VAL A 198 3.70 -16.45 -12.60
CA VAL A 198 4.99 -17.09 -12.89
C VAL A 198 4.76 -18.43 -13.59
N LEU A 199 5.66 -18.81 -14.50
CA LEU A 199 5.67 -20.13 -15.13
C LEU A 199 6.61 -21.04 -14.35
N ARG A 200 6.12 -22.21 -13.96
CA ARG A 200 6.93 -23.27 -13.33
C ARG A 200 6.53 -24.63 -13.90
N SER A 201 7.50 -25.52 -13.97
CA SER A 201 7.22 -26.92 -14.34
C SER A 201 6.58 -27.64 -13.16
N GLU A 202 5.43 -28.26 -13.40
CA GLU A 202 4.76 -29.14 -12.45
C GLU A 202 4.87 -30.57 -12.94
N LYS A 203 5.22 -31.50 -12.05
CA LYS A 203 5.26 -32.92 -12.39
C LYS A 203 3.83 -33.47 -12.39
N VAL A 204 3.40 -33.94 -13.54
CA VAL A 204 2.11 -34.62 -13.72
C VAL A 204 2.43 -36.02 -14.24
N GLU A 205 2.18 -37.03 -13.41
CA GLU A 205 2.60 -38.41 -13.67
C GLU A 205 4.12 -38.50 -13.94
N ASP A 206 4.55 -38.94 -15.10
CA ASP A 206 5.96 -39.07 -15.50
C ASP A 206 6.48 -37.89 -16.37
N SER A 207 5.67 -36.87 -16.59
CA SER A 207 6.00 -35.73 -17.43
C SER A 207 6.07 -34.41 -16.63
N PHE A 208 6.88 -33.46 -17.13
CA PHE A 208 6.91 -32.11 -16.61
C PHE A 208 6.14 -31.15 -17.53
N ILE A 209 5.10 -30.54 -17.03
CA ILE A 209 4.23 -29.64 -17.80
C ILE A 209 4.39 -28.20 -17.26
N PRO A 210 4.59 -27.18 -18.13
CA PRO A 210 4.57 -25.78 -17.72
C PRO A 210 3.20 -25.41 -17.20
N LYS A 211 3.14 -24.85 -15.97
CA LYS A 211 1.92 -24.36 -15.34
C LYS A 211 2.07 -22.89 -14.99
N LYS A 212 0.99 -22.12 -15.19
CA LYS A 212 0.87 -20.74 -14.72
C LYS A 212 0.42 -20.73 -13.27
N PHE A 213 1.19 -20.06 -12.41
CA PHE A 213 0.81 -19.80 -11.01
C PHE A 213 0.51 -18.33 -10.85
N PRO A 214 -0.69 -17.95 -10.39
CA PRO A 214 -1.00 -16.57 -10.07
C PRO A 214 -0.11 -16.11 -8.90
N VAL A 215 0.33 -14.86 -8.95
CA VAL A 215 1.19 -14.28 -7.90
C VAL A 215 0.70 -12.92 -7.42
N TYR A 216 -0.48 -12.51 -7.89
CA TYR A 216 -1.14 -11.28 -7.48
C TYR A 216 -1.56 -11.31 -6.02
N GLY A 217 -1.48 -10.16 -5.34
CA GLY A 217 -1.94 -9.99 -3.96
C GLY A 217 -1.11 -8.98 -3.20
N ALA A 218 -1.59 -8.59 -2.03
CA ALA A 218 -0.93 -7.61 -1.17
C ALA A 218 0.41 -8.14 -0.63
N LYS A 219 1.44 -7.29 -0.64
CA LYS A 219 2.78 -7.63 -0.15
C LYS A 219 3.36 -6.48 0.64
N SER A 220 3.97 -6.80 1.78
CA SER A 220 4.76 -5.85 2.57
C SER A 220 6.20 -6.32 2.65
N ILE A 221 7.14 -5.39 2.53
CA ILE A 221 8.59 -5.63 2.58
C ILE A 221 9.17 -4.70 3.64
N ALA A 222 9.82 -5.27 4.67
CA ALA A 222 10.50 -4.50 5.70
C ALA A 222 12.00 -4.81 5.70
N GLY A 223 12.84 -3.78 5.79
CA GLY A 223 14.29 -3.95 5.81
C GLY A 223 15.06 -2.68 6.13
N ILE A 224 16.38 -2.78 6.07
CA ILE A 224 17.30 -1.66 6.34
C ILE A 224 17.88 -1.18 5.01
N ALA A 225 17.84 0.15 4.79
CA ALA A 225 18.39 0.80 3.60
C ALA A 225 18.01 0.08 2.29
N LEU A 226 16.70 -0.20 2.16
CA LEU A 226 16.15 -1.05 1.09
C LEU A 226 16.46 -0.50 -0.31
N GLU A 227 16.66 0.80 -0.46
CA GLU A 227 17.11 1.45 -1.69
C GLU A 227 18.47 0.94 -2.19
N LYS A 228 19.28 0.31 -1.31
CA LYS A 228 20.58 -0.29 -1.66
C LYS A 228 20.49 -1.78 -1.99
N HIS A 229 19.37 -2.42 -1.65
CA HIS A 229 19.21 -3.88 -1.71
C HIS A 229 18.12 -4.32 -2.69
N LEU A 230 17.14 -3.46 -2.96
CA LEU A 230 16.06 -3.72 -3.91
C LEU A 230 16.31 -2.94 -5.20
N HIS A 231 15.97 -3.55 -6.33
CA HIS A 231 16.01 -2.87 -7.62
C HIS A 231 14.98 -1.74 -7.70
N ASP A 232 15.28 -0.68 -8.47
CA ASP A 232 14.37 0.43 -8.74
C ASP A 232 13.00 -0.05 -9.25
N SER A 233 13.00 -1.14 -10.01
CA SER A 233 11.76 -1.77 -10.49
C SER A 233 10.85 -2.26 -9.36
N THR A 234 11.39 -2.69 -8.22
CA THR A 234 10.62 -3.08 -7.04
C THR A 234 10.24 -1.85 -6.23
N MET A 235 11.18 -0.94 -5.99
CA MET A 235 10.95 0.30 -5.24
C MET A 235 9.84 1.15 -5.87
N SER A 236 9.85 1.28 -7.21
CA SER A 236 8.83 2.06 -7.96
C SER A 236 7.41 1.45 -7.90
N ARG A 237 7.26 0.20 -7.48
CA ARG A 237 5.96 -0.47 -7.28
C ARG A 237 5.43 -0.34 -5.87
N GLY A 238 6.13 0.40 -5.01
CA GLY A 238 5.82 0.47 -3.58
C GLY A 238 5.39 1.84 -3.10
N ILE A 239 4.68 1.82 -1.99
CA ILE A 239 4.47 2.96 -1.09
C ILE A 239 5.51 2.82 0.01
N ILE A 240 6.42 3.80 0.10
CA ILE A 240 7.57 3.74 0.99
C ILE A 240 7.27 4.48 2.28
N LEU A 241 7.33 3.77 3.40
CA LEU A 241 7.24 4.30 4.75
C LEU A 241 8.64 4.33 5.37
N ASN A 242 9.13 5.53 5.65
CA ASN A 242 10.47 5.71 6.20
C ASN A 242 10.42 5.76 7.73
N MET A 243 10.94 4.71 8.33
CA MET A 243 11.01 4.58 9.78
C MET A 243 12.18 5.35 10.37
N ARG A 244 12.00 5.86 11.58
CA ARG A 244 13.08 6.51 12.36
C ARG A 244 13.19 5.91 13.75
N ARG A 245 14.29 6.17 14.41
CA ARG A 245 14.39 5.83 15.83
C ARG A 245 13.45 6.70 16.66
N LYS A 246 12.89 6.06 17.68
CA LYS A 246 12.12 6.73 18.71
C LYS A 246 13.01 7.69 19.51
N LEU A 247 12.55 8.92 19.72
CA LEU A 247 13.20 9.90 20.58
C LEU A 247 13.05 9.51 22.07
N PRO A 248 13.92 10.03 22.98
CA PRO A 248 13.89 9.64 24.41
C PRO A 248 12.57 9.98 25.12
N ASP A 249 11.91 11.06 24.73
CA ASP A 249 10.64 11.56 25.27
C ASP A 249 9.39 10.92 24.67
N GLU A 250 9.52 10.28 23.49
CA GLU A 250 8.41 9.58 22.87
C GLU A 250 8.08 8.26 23.57
N LYS A 251 6.80 7.98 23.72
CA LYS A 251 6.31 6.77 24.40
C LYS A 251 5.29 6.06 23.55
N VAL A 252 5.38 4.74 23.52
CA VAL A 252 4.38 3.85 22.88
C VAL A 252 4.03 2.72 23.84
N ALA A 253 2.84 2.20 23.71
CA ALA A 253 2.42 1.00 24.43
C ALA A 253 3.23 -0.22 23.94
N ARG A 254 3.39 -1.20 24.82
CA ARG A 254 4.05 -2.46 24.44
C ARG A 254 3.01 -3.40 23.84
N LEU A 255 3.22 -3.86 22.62
CA LEU A 255 2.29 -4.74 21.90
C LEU A 255 1.92 -6.00 22.71
N ARG A 256 2.84 -6.56 23.48
CA ARG A 256 2.59 -7.71 24.37
C ARG A 256 1.59 -7.44 25.49
N TYR A 257 1.25 -6.18 25.74
CA TYR A 257 0.25 -5.75 26.72
C TYR A 257 -0.98 -5.15 26.04
N ALA A 258 -1.15 -5.39 24.74
CA ALA A 258 -2.37 -5.02 24.05
C ALA A 258 -3.60 -5.65 24.72
N GLU A 259 -4.71 -4.93 24.72
CA GLU A 259 -5.98 -5.45 25.23
C GLU A 259 -6.33 -6.77 24.51
N GLN A 260 -6.75 -7.77 25.27
CA GLN A 260 -7.18 -9.04 24.68
C GLN A 260 -8.38 -8.83 23.75
N GLY A 261 -8.29 -9.35 22.53
CA GLY A 261 -9.33 -9.21 21.52
C GLY A 261 -9.34 -7.87 20.78
N LEU A 262 -8.38 -6.96 21.02
CA LEU A 262 -8.29 -5.67 20.31
C LEU A 262 -8.24 -5.88 18.79
N PHE A 263 -7.30 -6.67 18.32
CA PHE A 263 -7.10 -6.92 16.90
C PHE A 263 -8.26 -7.73 16.29
N GLU A 264 -8.77 -8.72 17.01
CA GLU A 264 -9.90 -9.54 16.59
C GLU A 264 -11.17 -8.70 16.34
N LYS A 265 -11.49 -7.79 17.27
CA LYS A 265 -12.62 -6.87 17.12
C LYS A 265 -12.43 -5.93 15.93
N LEU A 266 -11.21 -5.40 15.77
CA LEU A 266 -10.91 -4.45 14.71
C LEU A 266 -10.95 -5.14 13.34
N CYS A 267 -10.34 -6.30 13.20
CA CYS A 267 -10.41 -7.10 11.97
C CYS A 267 -11.83 -7.51 11.60
N ALA A 268 -12.68 -7.86 12.58
CA ALA A 268 -14.10 -8.13 12.32
C ALA A 268 -14.84 -6.89 11.77
N LYS A 269 -14.54 -5.69 12.29
CA LYS A 269 -15.08 -4.42 11.76
C LYS A 269 -14.55 -4.14 10.34
N ILE A 270 -13.25 -4.37 10.09
CA ILE A 270 -12.64 -4.18 8.77
C ILE A 270 -13.29 -5.13 7.76
N GLU A 271 -13.48 -6.39 8.11
CA GLU A 271 -14.15 -7.39 7.26
C GLU A 271 -15.58 -6.96 6.92
N ARG A 272 -16.33 -6.43 7.90
CA ARG A 272 -17.67 -5.90 7.68
C ARG A 272 -17.67 -4.67 6.78
N ALA A 273 -16.81 -3.69 7.04
CA ALA A 273 -16.71 -2.50 6.23
C ALA A 273 -16.27 -2.84 4.79
N ALA A 274 -15.30 -3.74 4.63
CA ALA A 274 -14.90 -4.22 3.32
C ALA A 274 -16.06 -4.85 2.56
N ASP A 275 -16.91 -5.64 3.24
CA ASP A 275 -18.13 -6.19 2.68
C ASP A 275 -19.16 -5.11 2.29
N ASP A 276 -19.33 -4.05 3.09
CA ASP A 276 -20.34 -3.03 2.86
C ASP A 276 -19.93 -1.99 1.81
N TYR A 277 -18.64 -1.71 1.66
CA TYR A 277 -18.10 -0.66 0.78
C TYR A 277 -17.41 -1.20 -0.50
N GLU A 278 -17.33 -2.52 -0.72
CA GLU A 278 -16.65 -3.16 -1.86
C GLU A 278 -17.06 -2.53 -3.19
N GLU A 279 -18.36 -2.46 -3.49
CA GLU A 279 -18.88 -1.92 -4.75
C GLU A 279 -18.57 -0.44 -4.90
N ALA A 280 -18.77 0.35 -3.85
CA ALA A 280 -18.48 1.79 -3.88
C ALA A 280 -16.99 2.09 -4.12
N VAL A 281 -16.10 1.32 -3.50
CA VAL A 281 -14.65 1.46 -3.68
C VAL A 281 -14.23 1.01 -5.09
N GLN A 282 -14.81 -0.06 -5.62
CA GLN A 282 -14.55 -0.54 -6.97
C GLN A 282 -14.95 0.50 -8.04
N ASP A 283 -16.07 1.20 -7.82
CA ASP A 283 -16.58 2.21 -8.73
C ASP A 283 -15.93 3.59 -8.54
N ALA A 284 -15.19 3.79 -7.46
CA ALA A 284 -14.52 5.05 -7.19
C ALA A 284 -13.50 5.41 -8.27
N ARG A 285 -13.44 6.68 -8.62
CA ARG A 285 -12.47 7.24 -9.56
C ARG A 285 -11.81 8.45 -8.88
N PRO A 286 -10.78 8.18 -8.04
CA PRO A 286 -10.10 9.26 -7.32
C PRO A 286 -9.39 10.19 -8.29
N HIS A 287 -9.28 11.45 -7.90
CA HIS A 287 -8.38 12.38 -8.59
C HIS A 287 -6.93 12.01 -8.26
N LEU A 288 -6.13 11.74 -9.29
CA LEU A 288 -4.72 11.44 -9.15
C LEU A 288 -3.91 12.70 -9.47
N PRO A 289 -2.98 13.14 -8.59
CA PRO A 289 -2.15 14.32 -8.84
C PRO A 289 -1.30 14.15 -10.11
N GLU A 290 -1.34 15.15 -11.01
CA GLU A 290 -0.61 15.11 -12.29
C GLU A 290 0.91 15.19 -12.11
N GLU A 291 1.38 15.66 -10.96
CA GLU A 291 2.80 15.73 -10.58
C GLU A 291 3.40 14.36 -10.31
N LEU A 292 2.58 13.36 -10.05
CA LEU A 292 3.02 11.98 -9.86
C LEU A 292 3.27 11.30 -11.20
N SER A 293 4.33 10.50 -11.28
CA SER A 293 4.53 9.61 -12.42
C SER A 293 3.39 8.60 -12.53
N ASP A 294 3.13 8.08 -13.75
CA ASP A 294 2.08 7.08 -14.00
C ASP A 294 2.17 5.89 -13.02
N ARG A 295 3.39 5.44 -12.70
CA ARG A 295 3.61 4.36 -11.76
C ARG A 295 3.25 4.73 -10.33
N ALA A 296 3.53 5.97 -9.91
CA ALA A 296 3.15 6.45 -8.59
C ALA A 296 1.62 6.63 -8.51
N GLN A 297 0.99 7.10 -9.56
CA GLN A 297 -0.47 7.15 -9.67
C GLN A 297 -1.09 5.75 -9.55
N ASP A 298 -0.58 4.76 -10.31
CA ASP A 298 -0.97 3.35 -10.20
C ASP A 298 -0.88 2.80 -8.76
N ASN A 299 0.15 3.22 -7.99
CA ASN A 299 0.33 2.77 -6.60
C ASN A 299 -0.69 3.40 -5.65
N TRP A 300 -1.00 4.67 -5.84
CA TRP A 300 -1.89 5.40 -4.95
C TRP A 300 -3.37 5.24 -5.28
N GLU A 301 -3.73 4.93 -6.51
CA GLU A 301 -5.11 4.81 -6.96
C GLU A 301 -5.99 3.91 -6.05
N PRO A 302 -5.57 2.68 -5.67
CA PRO A 302 -6.37 1.83 -4.79
C PRO A 302 -6.59 2.45 -3.40
N LEU A 303 -5.58 3.12 -2.85
CA LEU A 303 -5.66 3.74 -1.53
C LEU A 303 -6.52 5.00 -1.56
N LEU A 304 -6.36 5.82 -2.60
CA LEU A 304 -7.16 7.03 -2.81
C LEU A 304 -8.63 6.69 -3.12
N ALA A 305 -8.92 5.56 -3.78
CA ALA A 305 -10.28 5.08 -3.94
C ALA A 305 -10.95 4.82 -2.58
N ILE A 306 -10.24 4.16 -1.66
CA ILE A 306 -10.71 3.93 -0.28
C ILE A 306 -10.90 5.27 0.46
N ALA A 307 -9.91 6.17 0.40
CA ALA A 307 -9.97 7.48 1.04
C ALA A 307 -11.15 8.32 0.51
N THR A 308 -11.40 8.29 -0.80
CA THR A 308 -12.55 8.98 -1.43
C THR A 308 -13.88 8.51 -0.85
N ILE A 309 -14.07 7.21 -0.66
CA ILE A 309 -15.30 6.66 -0.08
C ILE A 309 -15.38 6.92 1.42
N ALA A 310 -14.26 7.02 2.13
CA ALA A 310 -14.22 7.44 3.53
C ALA A 310 -14.59 8.92 3.73
N GLY A 311 -14.45 9.76 2.71
CA GLY A 311 -14.85 11.16 2.70
C GLY A 311 -13.69 12.16 2.72
N GLU A 312 -14.02 13.45 2.58
CA GLU A 312 -13.05 14.55 2.41
C GLU A 312 -11.94 14.53 3.47
N GLY A 313 -12.29 14.31 4.75
CA GLY A 313 -11.31 14.30 5.83
C GLY A 313 -10.19 13.25 5.68
N TRP A 314 -10.44 12.14 4.96
CA TRP A 314 -9.40 11.14 4.65
C TRP A 314 -8.69 11.42 3.34
N LEU A 315 -9.34 12.07 2.40
CA LEU A 315 -8.75 12.45 1.13
C LEU A 315 -7.72 13.61 1.27
N GLU A 316 -7.91 14.48 2.28
CA GLU A 316 -7.05 15.62 2.54
C GLU A 316 -5.77 15.29 3.38
N ARG A 317 -5.67 14.08 3.92
CA ARG A 317 -4.51 13.62 4.72
C ARG A 317 -3.38 13.10 3.83
#